data_a592c8239869591d204bcf1006e8bd69
#
_entry.id   a592c8239869591d204bcf1006e8bd69
#
_cell.length_a   1.000
_cell.length_b   1.000
_cell.length_c   1.000
_cell.angle_alpha   90.00
_cell.angle_beta   90.00
_cell.angle_gamma   90.00
#
_symmetry.space_group_name_H-M   'P 1'
#
loop_
_entity.id
_entity.type
_entity.pdbx_description
1 polymer ?
#
loop_
_entity_poly.entity_id
_entity_poly.type
_entity_poly.pdbx_seq_one_letter_code
_entity_poly.pdbx_strand_id
1 'polypeptide(L)'
;MASLRLNIPVIFVSGGPMEAGKTKLSDRIIKLDLVDAMIQGADPKVSDSQSDQVERSACPTCGSCSGMFTANSMNCLTEALGLSQPGNGSLLATHADRKQLFLNAGKRIVELTKRYYEQNDESALPRNIAS
;
A
#
# COMPACT_ATOMS: atom_id res chain seq x y z
N MET A 1 -9.58 4.65 -12.18
CA MET A 1 -10.64 5.21 -13.06
C MET A 1 -10.06 5.93 -14.27
N ALA A 2 -9.16 6.92 -14.11
CA ALA A 2 -8.59 7.65 -15.26
C ALA A 2 -7.87 6.75 -16.26
N SER A 3 -7.03 5.82 -15.80
CA SER A 3 -6.30 4.88 -16.67
C SER A 3 -7.22 4.06 -17.59
N LEU A 4 -8.32 3.55 -17.04
CA LEU A 4 -9.30 2.77 -17.80
C LEU A 4 -10.11 3.65 -18.77
N ARG A 5 -10.28 4.94 -18.48
CA ARG A 5 -10.96 5.89 -19.38
C ARG A 5 -10.06 6.30 -20.54
N LEU A 6 -8.82 6.69 -20.24
CA LEU A 6 -7.84 7.08 -21.25
C LEU A 6 -7.37 5.90 -22.09
N ASN A 7 -7.31 4.70 -21.52
CA ASN A 7 -6.89 3.46 -22.14
C ASN A 7 -5.54 3.59 -22.89
N ILE A 8 -4.56 4.12 -22.20
CA ILE A 8 -3.16 4.21 -22.62
C ILE A 8 -2.29 3.36 -21.70
N PRO A 9 -1.09 2.92 -22.11
CA PRO A 9 -0.19 2.15 -21.25
C PRO A 9 0.03 2.83 -19.90
N VAL A 10 -0.17 2.07 -18.82
CA VAL A 10 -0.08 2.57 -17.45
C VAL A 10 0.45 1.49 -16.52
N ILE A 11 1.15 1.91 -15.48
CA ILE A 11 1.48 1.07 -14.32
C ILE A 11 1.28 1.90 -13.06
N PHE A 12 0.60 1.31 -12.06
CA PHE A 12 0.44 1.95 -10.76
C PHE A 12 1.60 1.59 -9.84
N VAL A 13 2.11 2.58 -9.13
CA VAL A 13 3.20 2.41 -8.17
C VAL A 13 2.80 3.07 -6.87
N SER A 14 2.75 2.28 -5.81
CA SER A 14 2.48 2.72 -4.45
C SER A 14 3.76 2.93 -3.66
N GLY A 15 3.74 3.82 -2.67
CA GLY A 15 4.81 3.93 -1.67
C GLY A 15 4.89 2.73 -0.72
N GLY A 16 3.83 1.93 -0.64
CA GLY A 16 3.72 0.76 0.22
C GLY A 16 3.04 1.03 1.56
N PRO A 17 2.57 -0.03 2.24
CA PRO A 17 1.98 0.06 3.56
C PRO A 17 3.05 0.28 4.65
N MET A 18 2.63 0.88 5.77
CA MET A 18 3.45 0.90 6.98
C MET A 18 3.45 -0.45 7.68
N GLU A 19 4.42 -0.65 8.57
CA GLU A 19 4.42 -1.81 9.46
C GLU A 19 3.20 -1.76 10.41
N ALA A 20 2.64 -2.94 10.73
CA ALA A 20 1.56 -3.04 11.70
C ALA A 20 2.03 -2.63 13.10
N GLY A 21 1.23 -1.83 13.81
CA GLY A 21 1.50 -1.37 15.15
C GLY A 21 1.52 -2.53 16.16
N LYS A 22 2.39 -2.42 17.13
CA LYS A 22 2.46 -3.35 18.27
C LYS A 22 3.08 -2.65 19.49
N THR A 23 2.55 -2.91 20.65
CA THR A 23 3.11 -2.41 21.91
C THR A 23 3.03 -3.46 23.01
N LYS A 24 3.80 -3.27 24.08
CA LYS A 24 3.76 -4.13 25.24
C LYS A 24 2.93 -3.44 26.33
N LEU A 25 1.77 -3.99 26.65
CA LEU A 25 0.96 -3.57 27.78
C LEU A 25 0.86 -4.72 28.79
N SER A 26 1.18 -4.46 30.06
CA SER A 26 1.06 -5.44 31.16
C SER A 26 1.63 -6.82 30.81
N ASP A 27 2.88 -6.89 30.34
CA ASP A 27 3.60 -8.12 29.95
C ASP A 27 3.09 -8.86 28.69
N ARG A 28 2.11 -8.33 27.99
CA ARG A 28 1.64 -8.89 26.72
C ARG A 28 1.95 -7.96 25.56
N ILE A 29 2.41 -8.55 24.44
CA ILE A 29 2.51 -7.82 23.17
C ILE A 29 1.14 -7.85 22.53
N ILE A 30 0.57 -6.67 22.32
CA ILE A 30 -0.69 -6.48 21.59
C ILE A 30 -0.40 -5.85 20.23
N LYS A 31 -1.15 -6.29 19.23
CA LYS A 31 -1.19 -5.63 17.93
C LYS A 31 -2.11 -4.43 18.04
N LEU A 32 -1.75 -3.36 17.38
CA LEU A 32 -2.48 -2.10 17.38
C LEU A 32 -2.67 -1.60 15.96
N ASP A 33 -3.78 -0.93 15.75
CA ASP A 33 -4.02 -0.11 14.57
C ASP A 33 -4.55 1.29 14.97
N LEU A 34 -4.88 2.10 13.97
CA LEU A 34 -5.44 3.43 14.19
C LEU A 34 -6.74 3.40 15.00
N VAL A 35 -7.59 2.41 14.77
CA VAL A 35 -8.89 2.29 15.45
C VAL A 35 -8.69 1.97 16.92
N ASP A 36 -7.76 1.06 17.24
CA ASP A 36 -7.39 0.75 18.63
C ASP A 36 -6.89 1.99 19.39
N ALA A 37 -6.06 2.80 18.73
CA ALA A 37 -5.57 4.05 19.33
C ALA A 37 -6.70 5.06 19.59
N MET A 38 -7.64 5.19 18.64
CA MET A 38 -8.81 6.07 18.79
C MET A 38 -9.73 5.60 19.94
N ILE A 39 -9.97 4.31 20.05
CA ILE A 39 -10.80 3.73 21.10
C ILE A 39 -10.16 3.97 22.48
N GLN A 40 -8.86 3.70 22.61
CA GLN A 40 -8.14 3.91 23.86
C GLN A 40 -8.04 5.38 24.24
N GLY A 41 -7.81 6.27 23.29
CA GLY A 41 -7.79 7.71 23.54
C GLY A 41 -9.13 8.30 23.97
N ALA A 42 -10.23 7.64 23.65
CA ALA A 42 -11.59 8.03 24.07
C ALA A 42 -12.03 7.41 25.42
N ASP A 43 -11.29 6.43 25.96
CA ASP A 43 -11.64 5.76 27.20
C ASP A 43 -11.12 6.54 28.43
N PRO A 44 -11.99 7.13 29.27
CA PRO A 44 -11.58 7.89 30.44
C PRO A 44 -10.89 7.07 31.55
N LYS A 45 -10.87 5.74 31.40
CA LYS A 45 -10.17 4.84 32.35
C LYS A 45 -8.72 4.61 31.98
N VAL A 46 -8.32 4.98 30.77
CA VAL A 46 -6.94 4.85 30.29
C VAL A 46 -6.13 6.05 30.80
N SER A 47 -4.97 5.79 31.39
CA SER A 47 -4.07 6.86 31.81
C SER A 47 -3.40 7.55 30.61
N ASP A 48 -3.04 8.84 30.79
CA ASP A 48 -2.34 9.62 29.73
C ASP A 48 -1.06 8.91 29.26
N SER A 49 -0.29 8.32 30.18
CA SER A 49 0.94 7.57 29.84
C SER A 49 0.66 6.34 28.98
N GLN A 50 -0.42 5.64 29.23
CA GLN A 50 -0.82 4.48 28.45
C GLN A 50 -1.36 4.91 27.08
N SER A 51 -2.13 5.98 27.03
CA SER A 51 -2.64 6.57 25.80
C SER A 51 -1.47 7.02 24.90
N ASP A 52 -0.49 7.75 25.42
CA ASP A 52 0.71 8.17 24.69
C ASP A 52 1.52 6.98 24.17
N GLN A 53 1.67 5.91 24.95
CA GLN A 53 2.34 4.69 24.50
C GLN A 53 1.61 4.02 23.33
N VAL A 54 0.30 3.94 23.37
CA VAL A 54 -0.51 3.33 22.31
C VAL A 54 -0.47 4.19 21.06
N GLU A 55 -0.65 5.49 21.19
CA GLU A 55 -0.63 6.45 20.08
C GLU A 55 0.70 6.38 19.30
N ARG A 56 1.83 6.37 19.98
CA ARG A 56 3.16 6.24 19.37
C ARG A 56 3.40 4.88 18.72
N SER A 57 2.70 3.85 19.17
CA SER A 57 2.93 2.46 18.71
C SER A 57 1.97 2.02 17.60
N ALA A 58 0.82 2.68 17.44
CA ALA A 58 -0.21 2.29 16.49
C ALA A 58 0.20 2.52 15.03
N CYS A 59 0.97 3.58 14.76
CA CYS A 59 1.47 3.93 13.43
C CYS A 59 3.00 4.09 13.46
N PRO A 60 3.76 2.99 13.57
CA PRO A 60 5.18 3.03 13.95
C PRO A 60 6.13 3.49 12.85
N THR A 61 5.71 3.44 11.58
CA THR A 61 6.57 3.74 10.43
C THR A 61 5.84 4.60 9.39
N CYS A 62 6.55 5.01 8.33
CA CYS A 62 5.94 5.67 7.18
C CYS A 62 5.27 4.66 6.24
N GLY A 63 4.31 5.13 5.44
CA GLY A 63 3.58 4.33 4.48
C GLY A 63 2.08 4.58 4.55
N SER A 64 1.30 3.87 3.73
CA SER A 64 -0.14 3.84 3.89
C SER A 64 -0.53 3.09 5.16
N CYS A 65 -1.71 3.36 5.72
CA CYS A 65 -2.17 2.71 6.94
C CYS A 65 -2.04 1.18 6.84
N SER A 66 -1.56 0.54 7.90
CA SER A 66 -1.42 -0.93 7.97
C SER A 66 -2.76 -1.67 7.89
N GLY A 67 -3.85 -1.01 8.26
CA GLY A 67 -5.21 -1.51 8.03
C GLY A 67 -5.59 -1.47 6.55
N MET A 68 -6.52 -2.32 6.16
CA MET A 68 -7.08 -2.37 4.80
C MET A 68 -8.14 -1.26 4.59
N PHE A 69 -7.79 -0.02 4.92
CA PHE A 69 -8.60 1.14 4.61
C PHE A 69 -8.43 1.54 3.14
N THR A 70 -8.75 2.78 2.75
CA THR A 70 -8.80 3.18 1.34
C THR A 70 -7.47 2.97 0.61
N ALA A 71 -6.37 3.51 1.11
CA ALA A 71 -5.09 3.50 0.41
C ALA A 71 -4.52 2.08 0.25
N ASN A 72 -4.47 1.30 1.31
CA ASN A 72 -3.95 -0.06 1.27
C ASN A 72 -4.85 -0.99 0.43
N SER A 73 -6.17 -0.86 0.54
CA SER A 73 -7.12 -1.59 -0.31
C SER A 73 -6.93 -1.28 -1.79
N MET A 74 -6.73 0.01 -2.15
CA MET A 74 -6.47 0.39 -3.54
C MET A 74 -5.13 -0.13 -4.06
N ASN A 75 -4.10 -0.16 -3.23
CA ASN A 75 -2.81 -0.73 -3.59
C ASN A 75 -2.91 -2.23 -3.90
N CYS A 76 -3.64 -2.98 -3.09
CA CYS A 76 -3.88 -4.40 -3.31
C CYS A 76 -4.79 -4.63 -4.53
N LEU A 77 -5.80 -3.79 -4.72
CA LEU A 77 -6.70 -3.89 -5.87
C LEU A 77 -5.96 -3.70 -7.20
N THR A 78 -5.08 -2.70 -7.30
CA THR A 78 -4.30 -2.49 -8.54
C THR A 78 -3.36 -3.65 -8.83
N GLU A 79 -2.85 -4.32 -7.79
CA GLU A 79 -2.05 -5.53 -7.92
C GLU A 79 -2.91 -6.72 -8.40
N ALA A 80 -4.08 -6.93 -7.79
CA ALA A 80 -5.00 -8.00 -8.17
C ALA A 80 -5.52 -7.86 -9.61
N LEU A 81 -5.69 -6.63 -10.10
CA LEU A 81 -6.08 -6.33 -11.48
C LEU A 81 -4.92 -6.41 -12.49
N GLY A 82 -3.70 -6.72 -12.06
CA GLY A 82 -2.52 -6.73 -12.92
C GLY A 82 -2.05 -5.34 -13.40
N LEU A 83 -2.58 -4.27 -12.82
CA LEU A 83 -2.23 -2.87 -13.16
C LEU A 83 -1.04 -2.35 -12.36
N SER A 84 -0.52 -3.12 -11.42
CA SER A 84 0.72 -2.87 -10.70
C SER A 84 1.53 -4.16 -10.60
N GLN A 85 2.79 -4.04 -10.17
CA GLN A 85 3.64 -5.22 -10.00
C GLN A 85 3.31 -5.98 -8.71
N PRO A 86 3.58 -7.30 -8.68
CA PRO A 86 3.52 -8.07 -7.43
C PRO A 86 4.35 -7.43 -6.32
N GLY A 87 3.79 -7.37 -5.14
CA GLY A 87 4.40 -6.69 -3.99
C GLY A 87 4.06 -5.20 -3.86
N ASN A 88 3.38 -4.60 -4.84
CA ASN A 88 3.01 -3.18 -4.78
C ASN A 88 2.17 -2.84 -3.54
N GLY A 89 1.19 -3.66 -3.21
CA GLY A 89 0.31 -3.48 -2.05
C GLY A 89 0.78 -4.15 -0.75
N SER A 90 1.66 -5.14 -0.83
CA SER A 90 2.05 -5.99 0.30
C SER A 90 3.46 -5.72 0.84
N LEU A 91 4.38 -5.22 0.02
CA LEU A 91 5.73 -4.91 0.45
C LEU A 91 5.73 -3.60 1.27
N LEU A 92 6.31 -3.62 2.47
CA LEU A 92 6.35 -2.45 3.34
C LEU A 92 7.07 -1.26 2.69
N ALA A 93 6.63 -0.05 3.01
CA ALA A 93 7.24 1.19 2.52
C ALA A 93 8.72 1.31 2.90
N THR A 94 9.11 0.77 4.05
CA THR A 94 10.47 0.79 4.59
C THR A 94 11.33 -0.39 4.16
N HIS A 95 10.78 -1.36 3.39
CA HIS A 95 11.51 -2.55 2.98
C HIS A 95 12.56 -2.22 1.90
N ALA A 96 13.75 -2.81 2.01
CA ALA A 96 14.86 -2.57 1.08
C ALA A 96 14.49 -2.86 -0.39
N ASP A 97 13.70 -3.89 -0.64
CA ASP A 97 13.28 -4.29 -1.99
C ASP A 97 12.28 -3.33 -2.65
N ARG A 98 11.74 -2.35 -1.91
CA ARG A 98 10.85 -1.33 -2.47
C ARG A 98 11.52 -0.55 -3.61
N LYS A 99 12.81 -0.26 -3.48
CA LYS A 99 13.60 0.39 -4.53
C LYS A 99 13.64 -0.45 -5.81
N GLN A 100 13.80 -1.76 -5.68
CA GLN A 100 13.81 -2.67 -6.84
C GLN A 100 12.46 -2.72 -7.53
N LEU A 101 11.36 -2.68 -6.77
CA LEU A 101 10.01 -2.60 -7.33
C LEU A 101 9.82 -1.33 -8.18
N PHE A 102 10.32 -0.18 -7.72
CA PHE A 102 10.26 1.07 -8.48
C PHE A 102 11.05 0.99 -9.79
N LEU A 103 12.26 0.43 -9.74
CA LEU A 103 13.09 0.24 -10.94
C LEU A 103 12.42 -0.71 -11.94
N ASN A 104 11.81 -1.78 -11.46
CA ASN A 104 11.09 -2.73 -12.30
C ASN A 104 9.84 -2.10 -12.93
N ALA A 105 9.10 -1.27 -12.16
CA ALA A 105 7.95 -0.54 -12.69
C ALA A 105 8.36 0.42 -13.83
N GLY A 106 9.50 1.12 -13.67
CA GLY A 106 10.05 1.97 -14.72
C GLY A 106 10.39 1.20 -16.00
N LYS A 107 11.00 0.03 -15.88
CA LYS A 107 11.27 -0.85 -17.04
C LYS A 107 9.97 -1.34 -17.70
N ARG A 108 9.02 -1.74 -16.87
CA ARG A 108 7.75 -2.29 -17.35
C ARG A 108 6.91 -1.27 -18.12
N ILE A 109 6.85 -0.01 -17.66
CA ILE A 109 6.08 1.02 -18.40
C ILE A 109 6.70 1.31 -19.77
N VAL A 110 8.01 1.31 -19.90
CA VAL A 110 8.69 1.46 -21.18
C VAL A 110 8.35 0.28 -22.12
N GLU A 111 8.37 -0.93 -21.60
CA GLU A 111 7.98 -2.13 -22.36
C GLU A 111 6.53 -2.06 -22.85
N LEU A 112 5.59 -1.74 -21.95
CA LEU A 112 4.17 -1.60 -22.30
C LEU A 112 3.94 -0.52 -23.37
N THR A 113 4.66 0.60 -23.26
CA THR A 113 4.60 1.70 -24.23
C THR A 113 5.08 1.27 -25.60
N LYS A 114 6.23 0.58 -25.67
CA LYS A 114 6.76 0.05 -26.95
C LYS A 114 5.82 -0.99 -27.57
N ARG A 115 5.29 -1.91 -26.79
CA ARG A 115 4.33 -2.90 -27.27
C ARG A 115 3.12 -2.24 -27.91
N TYR A 116 2.56 -1.24 -27.26
CA TYR A 116 1.39 -0.55 -27.80
C TYR A 116 1.70 0.32 -29.02
N TYR A 117 2.67 1.24 -28.92
CA TYR A 117 2.91 2.24 -29.97
C TYR A 117 3.78 1.75 -31.13
N GLU A 118 4.68 0.80 -30.91
CA GLU A 118 5.58 0.30 -31.95
C GLU A 118 5.10 -1.03 -32.56
N GLN A 119 4.40 -1.88 -31.76
CA GLN A 119 3.99 -3.22 -32.16
C GLN A 119 2.47 -3.35 -32.35
N ASN A 120 1.69 -2.30 -32.10
CA ASN A 120 0.23 -2.29 -32.11
C ASN A 120 -0.39 -3.40 -31.23
N ASP A 121 0.27 -3.72 -30.10
CA ASP A 121 -0.18 -4.74 -29.17
C ASP A 121 -1.13 -4.14 -28.12
N GLU A 122 -2.43 -4.27 -28.36
CA GLU A 122 -3.47 -3.78 -27.46
C GLU A 122 -3.53 -4.54 -26.11
N SER A 123 -2.87 -5.70 -25.99
CA SER A 123 -2.81 -6.41 -24.70
C SER A 123 -1.99 -5.64 -23.65
N ALA A 124 -1.23 -4.62 -24.06
CA ALA A 124 -0.53 -3.69 -23.16
C ALA A 124 -1.44 -2.62 -22.55
N LEU A 125 -2.70 -2.53 -22.98
CA LEU A 125 -3.65 -1.52 -22.49
C LEU A 125 -4.33 -1.96 -21.19
N PRO A 126 -4.62 -1.01 -20.28
CA PRO A 126 -5.15 -1.34 -18.95
C PRO A 126 -6.52 -2.03 -18.97
N ARG A 127 -7.38 -1.78 -19.97
CA ARG A 127 -8.65 -2.50 -20.10
C ARG A 127 -8.46 -3.97 -20.40
N ASN A 128 -7.46 -4.31 -21.23
CA ASN A 128 -7.18 -5.69 -21.62
C ASN A 128 -6.35 -6.43 -20.55
N ILE A 129 -5.58 -5.70 -19.74
CA ILE A 129 -4.86 -6.27 -18.60
C ILE A 129 -5.83 -6.63 -17.46
N ALA A 130 -6.83 -5.79 -17.20
CA ALA A 130 -7.75 -5.92 -16.07
C ALA A 130 -9.06 -6.69 -16.41
N SER A 131 -9.14 -7.32 -17.58
CA SER A 131 -10.32 -8.07 -18.05
C SER A 131 -10.31 -9.56 -17.66
#